data_e01509aad7b5ad9d5bb24ff9bb8958b5
#
_entry.id   e01509aad7b5ad9d5bb24ff9bb8958b5
#
_cell.length_a   1.000
_cell.length_b   1.000
_cell.length_c   1.000
_cell.angle_alpha   90.00
_cell.angle_beta   90.00
_cell.angle_gamma   90.00
#
_symmetry.space_group_name_H-M   'P 1'
#
loop_
_entity.id
_entity.type
_entity.pdbx_description
1 polymer ?
#
loop_
_entity_poly.entity_id
_entity_poly.type
_entity_poly.pdbx_seq_one_letter_code
_entity_poly.pdbx_strand_id
1 'polypeptide(L)'
;MADHLSTARVRSVFSRNGLRIVFVVVLFASVAVIAAAASDGISTASREDVPEAPPTDNHTVVTESGRAGTITVYDPDGEVLYYDNTRTKYFDVDPVENDPLTVEYVATDTIHTEGPTCSDPPCVLNVLERVDVETGEREVLYERYDYKELAGEWHDADRIDEKRVVIADIVADQVFIVNTETAIVEWLWDAQSDYPVDGGGPYPEDWAHVNDVEYLEDAEGDLEGTIMVSLRNQDQVVFVDPEEGLLEEWTLGSEDDYDVMYEQHNPDYVPESRGGPAVVVADSENGRVQEFGREDGEWVRTWEWADERMQWPRDADRLPNGNTLITDTHGNRVVEVTPEGETEWQVESTMPYEAERLETGPESEGGESARALGLESRTADGSEHGGGFDVFAALVDVVRSIVPHRVSNAILFVSPVWMGGPEFTALGIGLLAGLVWVGLETGWRLRDAGVRFRSPVYRE
;
A
#
# COMPACT_ATOMS: atom_id res chain seq x y z
N MET A 1 31.94 -45.08 -27.71
CA MET A 1 32.48 -43.73 -28.08
C MET A 1 31.63 -42.59 -27.53
N ALA A 2 30.34 -42.77 -27.25
CA ALA A 2 29.43 -41.76 -26.66
C ALA A 2 29.67 -41.54 -25.15
N ASP A 3 30.01 -42.56 -24.37
CA ASP A 3 30.20 -42.45 -22.90
C ASP A 3 31.47 -41.68 -22.48
N HIS A 4 32.51 -41.69 -23.30
CA HIS A 4 33.74 -40.92 -23.00
C HIS A 4 33.61 -39.41 -23.22
N LEU A 5 32.69 -38.97 -24.09
CA LEU A 5 32.44 -37.55 -24.34
C LEU A 5 31.60 -36.91 -23.24
N SER A 6 30.70 -37.67 -22.59
CA SER A 6 29.87 -37.23 -21.49
C SER A 6 30.70 -36.94 -20.20
N THR A 7 31.56 -37.88 -19.83
CA THR A 7 32.39 -37.75 -18.62
C THR A 7 33.48 -36.69 -18.75
N ALA A 8 34.03 -36.44 -19.94
CA ALA A 8 35.00 -35.37 -20.18
C ALA A 8 34.40 -33.98 -20.10
N ARG A 9 33.14 -33.79 -20.60
CA ARG A 9 32.41 -32.52 -20.48
C ARG A 9 32.06 -32.20 -19.04
N VAL A 10 31.58 -33.17 -18.25
CA VAL A 10 31.24 -32.98 -16.82
C VAL A 10 32.51 -32.62 -16.03
N ARG A 11 33.66 -33.30 -16.27
CA ARG A 11 34.92 -32.97 -15.61
C ARG A 11 35.47 -31.58 -15.95
N SER A 12 35.19 -31.04 -17.14
CA SER A 12 35.64 -29.69 -17.52
C SER A 12 34.86 -28.59 -16.79
N VAL A 13 33.57 -28.79 -16.55
CA VAL A 13 32.73 -27.86 -15.80
C VAL A 13 33.14 -27.79 -14.32
N PHE A 14 33.53 -28.89 -13.70
CA PHE A 14 33.99 -28.93 -12.30
C PHE A 14 35.49 -28.55 -12.13
N SER A 15 36.16 -28.13 -13.19
CA SER A 15 37.49 -27.48 -13.05
C SER A 15 37.37 -26.10 -12.42
N ARG A 16 38.36 -25.59 -11.70
CA ARG A 16 38.35 -24.24 -11.12
C ARG A 16 37.97 -23.18 -12.16
N ASN A 17 38.49 -23.27 -13.37
CA ASN A 17 38.16 -22.35 -14.47
C ASN A 17 36.75 -22.57 -15.02
N GLY A 18 36.27 -23.82 -15.09
CA GLY A 18 34.90 -24.11 -15.47
C GLY A 18 33.90 -23.52 -14.50
N LEU A 19 34.13 -23.67 -13.17
CA LEU A 19 33.29 -23.04 -12.14
C LEU A 19 33.31 -21.52 -12.21
N ARG A 20 34.46 -20.88 -12.43
CA ARG A 20 34.57 -19.43 -12.63
C ARG A 20 33.74 -18.97 -13.81
N ILE A 21 33.76 -19.69 -14.94
CA ILE A 21 32.93 -19.36 -16.11
C ILE A 21 31.45 -19.45 -15.77
N VAL A 22 31.01 -20.48 -15.03
CA VAL A 22 29.64 -20.63 -14.59
C VAL A 22 29.22 -19.45 -13.72
N PHE A 23 30.02 -19.04 -12.73
CA PHE A 23 29.71 -17.89 -11.88
C PHE A 23 29.64 -16.57 -12.68
N VAL A 24 30.58 -16.37 -13.61
CA VAL A 24 30.52 -15.18 -14.49
C VAL A 24 29.25 -15.14 -15.33
N VAL A 25 28.84 -16.29 -15.90
CA VAL A 25 27.61 -16.38 -16.69
C VAL A 25 26.37 -16.11 -15.83
N VAL A 26 26.30 -16.68 -14.62
CA VAL A 26 25.17 -16.45 -13.69
C VAL A 26 25.10 -14.97 -13.30
N LEU A 27 26.24 -14.38 -12.88
CA LEU A 27 26.27 -12.96 -12.51
C LEU A 27 25.88 -12.05 -13.68
N PHE A 28 26.38 -12.35 -14.88
CA PHE A 28 26.04 -11.58 -16.08
C PHE A 28 24.54 -11.71 -16.42
N ALA A 29 23.98 -12.91 -16.34
CA ALA A 29 22.56 -13.14 -16.55
C ALA A 29 21.70 -12.39 -15.52
N SER A 30 22.07 -12.44 -14.23
CA SER A 30 21.38 -11.68 -13.17
C SER A 30 21.40 -10.17 -13.44
N VAL A 31 22.58 -9.62 -13.79
CA VAL A 31 22.70 -8.19 -14.14
C VAL A 31 21.90 -7.86 -15.39
N ALA A 32 21.87 -8.74 -16.39
CA ALA A 32 21.11 -8.49 -17.61
C ALA A 32 19.58 -8.43 -17.38
N VAL A 33 19.03 -9.29 -16.51
CA VAL A 33 17.62 -9.25 -16.11
C VAL A 33 17.31 -7.90 -15.44
N ILE A 34 18.08 -7.54 -14.42
CA ILE A 34 17.90 -6.29 -13.68
C ILE A 34 18.05 -5.06 -14.59
N ALA A 35 19.04 -5.06 -15.49
CA ALA A 35 19.26 -3.94 -16.41
C ALA A 35 18.16 -3.82 -17.47
N ALA A 36 17.58 -4.94 -17.91
CA ALA A 36 16.44 -4.91 -18.84
C ALA A 36 15.22 -4.27 -18.17
N ALA A 37 14.83 -4.75 -16.99
CA ALA A 37 13.72 -4.19 -16.23
C ALA A 37 13.95 -2.70 -15.87
N ALA A 38 15.17 -2.33 -15.49
CA ALA A 38 15.51 -0.93 -15.22
C ALA A 38 15.38 -0.04 -16.46
N SER A 39 15.66 -0.56 -17.65
CA SER A 39 15.52 0.21 -18.91
C SER A 39 14.04 0.41 -19.29
N ASP A 40 13.18 -0.57 -18.99
CA ASP A 40 11.75 -0.50 -19.26
C ASP A 40 11.03 0.36 -18.19
N GLY A 41 11.43 0.26 -16.91
CA GLY A 41 10.85 1.02 -15.81
C GLY A 41 11.30 2.49 -15.68
N ILE A 42 12.24 2.96 -16.51
CA ILE A 42 12.63 4.39 -16.60
C ILE A 42 11.70 5.17 -17.54
N SER A 43 10.90 4.48 -18.39
CA SER A 43 9.87 5.15 -19.16
C SER A 43 8.78 5.67 -18.22
N THR A 44 8.41 6.94 -18.36
CA THR A 44 7.25 7.49 -17.65
C THR A 44 6.02 6.68 -18.05
N ALA A 45 5.25 6.19 -17.07
CA ALA A 45 3.98 5.54 -17.34
C ALA A 45 3.13 6.41 -18.25
N SER A 46 2.52 5.81 -19.26
CA SER A 46 1.64 6.51 -20.19
C SER A 46 0.29 5.79 -20.21
N ARG A 47 -0.76 6.48 -20.64
CA ARG A 47 -2.09 5.87 -20.79
C ARG A 47 -2.06 4.56 -21.59
N GLU A 48 -1.16 4.44 -22.57
CA GLU A 48 -1.02 3.26 -23.43
C GLU A 48 -0.44 2.05 -22.68
N ASP A 49 0.23 2.28 -21.55
CA ASP A 49 0.86 1.24 -20.72
C ASP A 49 -0.08 0.72 -19.62
N VAL A 50 -1.22 1.40 -19.37
CA VAL A 50 -2.22 0.99 -18.38
C VAL A 50 -2.91 -0.28 -18.87
N PRO A 51 -2.94 -1.38 -18.06
CA PRO A 51 -3.63 -2.60 -18.46
C PRO A 51 -5.14 -2.38 -18.55
N GLU A 52 -5.82 -3.08 -19.46
CA GLU A 52 -7.29 -3.18 -19.46
C GLU A 52 -7.74 -3.92 -18.20
N ALA A 53 -8.80 -3.44 -17.55
CA ALA A 53 -9.42 -4.12 -16.42
C ALA A 53 -10.45 -5.15 -16.92
N PRO A 54 -10.75 -6.20 -16.13
CA PRO A 54 -11.94 -7.01 -16.43
C PRO A 54 -13.22 -6.18 -16.32
N PRO A 55 -14.28 -6.48 -17.09
CA PRO A 55 -15.55 -5.76 -17.01
C PRO A 55 -16.19 -5.84 -15.61
N THR A 56 -16.90 -4.78 -15.22
CA THR A 56 -17.68 -4.68 -13.98
C THR A 56 -18.97 -3.89 -14.26
N ASP A 57 -19.87 -3.80 -13.29
CA ASP A 57 -21.11 -3.04 -13.45
C ASP A 57 -20.93 -1.52 -13.26
N ASN A 58 -19.80 -1.09 -12.68
CA ASN A 58 -19.50 0.28 -12.28
C ASN A 58 -18.21 0.80 -12.91
N HIS A 59 -18.05 2.12 -12.97
CA HIS A 59 -16.73 2.72 -13.19
C HIS A 59 -15.84 2.46 -11.97
N THR A 60 -14.53 2.35 -12.22
CA THR A 60 -13.55 2.13 -11.16
C THR A 60 -12.46 3.18 -11.28
N VAL A 61 -12.23 3.95 -10.23
CA VAL A 61 -11.05 4.81 -10.12
C VAL A 61 -9.98 4.09 -9.33
N VAL A 62 -8.73 4.35 -9.68
CA VAL A 62 -7.55 3.87 -8.93
C VAL A 62 -6.53 5.01 -8.88
N THR A 63 -6.06 5.35 -7.70
CA THR A 63 -4.95 6.27 -7.49
C THR A 63 -3.66 5.51 -7.22
N GLU A 64 -2.52 6.08 -7.62
CA GLU A 64 -1.19 5.51 -7.43
C GLU A 64 -0.27 6.52 -6.74
N SER A 65 0.27 6.16 -5.59
CA SER A 65 1.18 7.01 -4.80
C SER A 65 2.66 6.77 -5.08
N GLY A 66 2.97 6.05 -6.17
CA GLY A 66 4.35 5.84 -6.63
C GLY A 66 5.06 7.14 -7.04
N ARG A 67 6.37 7.09 -7.32
CA ARG A 67 7.16 8.28 -7.69
C ARG A 67 6.73 8.98 -8.98
N ALA A 68 5.95 8.32 -9.80
CA ALA A 68 5.29 8.87 -10.98
C ALA A 68 3.84 8.39 -10.89
N GLY A 69 3.14 8.87 -9.87
CA GLY A 69 1.78 8.48 -9.55
C GLY A 69 0.80 8.82 -10.64
N THR A 70 -0.30 8.12 -10.65
CA THR A 70 -1.36 8.30 -11.64
C THR A 70 -2.72 8.27 -10.95
N ILE A 71 -3.71 8.87 -11.60
CA ILE A 71 -5.12 8.59 -11.38
C ILE A 71 -5.68 8.00 -12.66
N THR A 72 -6.31 6.84 -12.56
CA THR A 72 -6.85 6.09 -13.70
C THR A 72 -8.30 5.75 -13.44
N VAL A 73 -9.19 6.03 -14.38
CA VAL A 73 -10.59 5.61 -14.31
C VAL A 73 -10.87 4.63 -15.42
N TYR A 74 -11.43 3.49 -15.07
CA TYR A 74 -11.92 2.47 -15.99
C TYR A 74 -13.43 2.61 -16.17
N ASP A 75 -13.89 2.45 -17.40
CA ASP A 75 -15.31 2.30 -17.66
C ASP A 75 -15.81 0.86 -17.33
N PRO A 76 -17.13 0.59 -17.33
CA PRO A 76 -17.68 -0.74 -17.04
C PRO A 76 -17.20 -1.86 -17.97
N ASP A 77 -16.76 -1.54 -19.17
CA ASP A 77 -16.19 -2.51 -20.11
C ASP A 77 -14.70 -2.81 -19.81
N GLY A 78 -14.07 -2.06 -18.87
CA GLY A 78 -12.68 -2.18 -18.45
C GLY A 78 -11.70 -1.38 -19.29
N GLU A 79 -12.19 -0.52 -20.20
CA GLU A 79 -11.34 0.39 -20.96
C GLU A 79 -10.98 1.64 -20.12
N VAL A 80 -9.80 2.22 -20.35
CA VAL A 80 -9.39 3.44 -19.64
C VAL A 80 -10.20 4.63 -20.14
N LEU A 81 -11.10 5.15 -19.31
CA LEU A 81 -11.89 6.35 -19.56
C LEU A 81 -11.05 7.62 -19.35
N TYR A 82 -10.48 7.76 -18.16
CA TYR A 82 -9.65 8.91 -17.78
C TYR A 82 -8.26 8.45 -17.31
N TYR A 83 -7.25 9.29 -17.52
CA TYR A 83 -5.89 9.08 -17.06
C TYR A 83 -5.17 10.41 -16.88
N ASP A 84 -4.56 10.64 -15.72
CA ASP A 84 -3.68 11.76 -15.46
C ASP A 84 -2.44 11.33 -14.68
N ASN A 85 -1.28 11.89 -15.02
CA ASN A 85 -0.01 11.70 -14.34
C ASN A 85 0.76 13.04 -14.24
N THR A 86 0.03 14.14 -14.15
CA THR A 86 0.62 15.49 -14.09
C THR A 86 1.12 15.83 -12.70
N ARG A 87 0.64 15.14 -11.66
CA ARG A 87 1.13 15.25 -10.29
C ARG A 87 2.17 14.17 -9.97
N THR A 88 2.95 14.39 -8.93
CA THR A 88 3.99 13.41 -8.52
C THR A 88 3.38 12.17 -7.85
N LYS A 89 2.30 12.36 -7.08
CA LYS A 89 1.59 11.31 -6.37
C LYS A 89 0.11 11.63 -6.31
N TYR A 90 -0.72 10.59 -6.28
CA TYR A 90 -2.15 10.66 -6.03
C TYR A 90 -2.46 9.76 -4.84
N PHE A 91 -3.36 10.20 -3.97
CA PHE A 91 -3.72 9.51 -2.75
C PHE A 91 -5.21 9.21 -2.76
N ASP A 92 -5.94 9.66 -1.79
CA ASP A 92 -7.38 9.56 -1.67
C ASP A 92 -8.16 10.02 -2.91
N VAL A 93 -9.32 9.41 -3.20
CA VAL A 93 -10.20 9.78 -4.30
C VAL A 93 -11.66 9.41 -4.06
N ASP A 94 -12.53 10.39 -3.97
CA ASP A 94 -13.96 10.24 -3.73
C ASP A 94 -14.85 10.63 -4.92
N PRO A 95 -15.90 9.87 -5.22
CA PRO A 95 -16.95 10.33 -6.12
C PRO A 95 -17.77 11.47 -5.49
N VAL A 96 -18.10 12.48 -6.28
CA VAL A 96 -18.97 13.57 -5.82
C VAL A 96 -20.42 13.09 -5.71
N GLU A 97 -21.06 13.40 -4.59
CA GLU A 97 -22.47 13.04 -4.34
C GLU A 97 -23.39 13.44 -5.50
N ASN A 98 -24.19 12.51 -5.98
CA ASN A 98 -25.09 12.65 -7.14
C ASN A 98 -24.42 12.93 -8.50
N ASP A 99 -23.09 12.88 -8.59
CA ASP A 99 -22.31 13.03 -9.83
C ASP A 99 -21.08 12.10 -9.84
N PRO A 100 -21.28 10.78 -9.93
CA PRO A 100 -20.20 9.79 -9.72
C PRO A 100 -19.09 9.83 -10.77
N LEU A 101 -19.28 10.52 -11.90
CA LEU A 101 -18.23 10.75 -12.90
C LEU A 101 -17.48 12.07 -12.68
N THR A 102 -17.75 12.75 -11.60
CA THR A 102 -16.91 13.81 -11.04
C THR A 102 -16.29 13.28 -9.75
N VAL A 103 -14.96 13.30 -9.66
CA VAL A 103 -14.24 12.85 -8.47
C VAL A 103 -13.43 13.99 -7.85
N GLU A 104 -13.30 13.96 -6.53
CA GLU A 104 -12.34 14.77 -5.77
C GLU A 104 -11.19 13.87 -5.36
N TYR A 105 -9.99 14.42 -5.30
CA TYR A 105 -8.80 13.65 -4.92
C TYR A 105 -7.74 14.53 -4.31
N VAL A 106 -6.94 13.93 -3.46
CA VAL A 106 -5.72 14.53 -2.92
C VAL A 106 -4.53 14.14 -3.79
N ALA A 107 -3.73 15.13 -4.17
CA ALA A 107 -2.51 14.90 -4.91
C ALA A 107 -1.37 15.81 -4.45
N THR A 108 -0.14 15.42 -4.80
CA THR A 108 1.06 16.11 -4.34
C THR A 108 2.07 16.27 -5.46
N ASP A 109 2.68 17.46 -5.54
CA ASP A 109 3.84 17.71 -6.38
C ASP A 109 5.11 17.92 -5.54
N THR A 110 6.15 17.15 -5.83
CA THR A 110 7.47 17.38 -5.24
C THR A 110 8.26 18.42 -6.03
N ILE A 111 8.64 19.53 -5.37
CA ILE A 111 9.33 20.65 -5.97
C ILE A 111 10.84 20.53 -5.71
N HIS A 112 11.61 20.22 -6.75
CA HIS A 112 13.06 20.00 -6.67
C HIS A 112 13.91 21.24 -7.00
N THR A 113 13.29 22.39 -7.25
CA THR A 113 14.00 23.61 -7.68
C THR A 113 13.68 24.79 -6.76
N GLU A 114 14.72 25.56 -6.39
CA GLU A 114 14.57 26.78 -5.63
C GLU A 114 13.68 27.80 -6.35
N GLY A 115 12.75 28.42 -5.60
CA GLY A 115 11.81 29.39 -6.12
C GLY A 115 11.08 30.17 -5.01
N PRO A 116 10.12 31.04 -5.38
CA PRO A 116 9.39 31.85 -4.41
C PRO A 116 8.60 31.03 -3.37
N THR A 117 8.16 29.85 -3.75
CA THR A 117 7.36 28.94 -2.91
C THR A 117 8.19 27.79 -2.32
N CYS A 118 9.47 27.66 -2.70
CA CYS A 118 10.37 26.65 -2.21
C CYS A 118 11.79 27.21 -2.12
N SER A 119 12.19 27.69 -0.94
CA SER A 119 13.50 28.30 -0.72
C SER A 119 14.60 27.29 -0.40
N ASP A 120 14.26 26.07 -0.03
CA ASP A 120 15.19 24.98 0.32
C ASP A 120 14.60 23.64 -0.18
N PRO A 121 14.79 23.26 -1.45
CA PRO A 121 14.24 22.03 -2.02
C PRO A 121 14.84 20.76 -1.39
N PRO A 122 14.02 19.65 -1.34
CA PRO A 122 12.66 19.51 -1.87
C PRO A 122 11.59 20.15 -0.98
N CYS A 123 10.58 20.74 -1.63
CA CYS A 123 9.34 21.15 -0.99
C CYS A 123 8.17 20.40 -1.62
N VAL A 124 6.99 20.55 -1.05
CA VAL A 124 5.79 19.88 -1.49
C VAL A 124 4.69 20.89 -1.76
N LEU A 125 3.96 20.71 -2.84
CA LEU A 125 2.66 21.33 -3.08
C LEU A 125 1.58 20.28 -2.89
N ASN A 126 0.76 20.40 -1.86
CA ASN A 126 -0.42 19.58 -1.63
C ASN A 126 -1.63 20.25 -2.27
N VAL A 127 -2.47 19.48 -2.95
CA VAL A 127 -3.67 19.97 -3.63
C VAL A 127 -4.85 19.03 -3.36
N LEU A 128 -6.02 19.64 -3.16
CA LEU A 128 -7.32 19.01 -3.31
C LEU A 128 -7.86 19.46 -4.66
N GLU A 129 -8.08 18.53 -5.57
CA GLU A 129 -8.57 18.77 -6.92
C GLU A 129 -9.89 18.03 -7.17
N ARG A 130 -10.69 18.59 -8.07
CA ARG A 130 -11.89 17.95 -8.62
C ARG A 130 -11.72 17.79 -10.11
N VAL A 131 -12.16 16.65 -10.66
CA VAL A 131 -12.15 16.40 -12.09
C VAL A 131 -13.45 15.73 -12.55
N ASP A 132 -14.02 16.23 -13.64
CA ASP A 132 -15.02 15.51 -14.44
C ASP A 132 -14.25 14.52 -15.36
N VAL A 133 -14.39 13.23 -15.12
CA VAL A 133 -13.59 12.19 -15.80
C VAL A 133 -14.00 11.95 -17.26
N GLU A 134 -15.22 12.37 -17.68
CA GLU A 134 -15.66 12.29 -19.07
C GLU A 134 -15.04 13.42 -19.91
N THR A 135 -14.99 14.64 -19.36
CA THR A 135 -14.51 15.82 -20.09
C THR A 135 -13.05 16.15 -19.83
N GLY A 136 -12.51 15.71 -18.69
CA GLY A 136 -11.17 16.04 -18.22
C GLY A 136 -11.06 17.49 -17.70
N GLU A 137 -12.18 18.20 -17.45
CA GLU A 137 -12.16 19.52 -16.82
C GLU A 137 -11.77 19.38 -15.36
N ARG A 138 -10.74 20.14 -14.93
CA ARG A 138 -10.20 20.10 -13.55
C ARG A 138 -10.31 21.45 -12.87
N GLU A 139 -10.52 21.40 -11.55
CA GLU A 139 -10.55 22.55 -10.65
C GLU A 139 -9.70 22.25 -9.41
N VAL A 140 -8.82 23.18 -9.02
CA VAL A 140 -8.12 23.14 -7.73
C VAL A 140 -9.06 23.77 -6.69
N LEU A 141 -9.52 22.98 -5.73
CA LEU A 141 -10.41 23.42 -4.67
C LEU A 141 -9.64 24.06 -3.52
N TYR A 142 -8.49 23.47 -3.18
CA TYR A 142 -7.59 24.00 -2.15
C TYR A 142 -6.15 23.58 -2.41
N GLU A 143 -5.18 24.42 -2.05
CA GLU A 143 -3.76 24.12 -2.17
C GLU A 143 -2.93 24.71 -1.05
N ARG A 144 -1.83 24.01 -0.67
CA ARG A 144 -0.86 24.50 0.31
C ARG A 144 0.55 24.06 -0.05
N TYR A 145 1.53 24.97 0.13
CA TYR A 145 2.95 24.66 0.01
C TYR A 145 3.54 24.30 1.36
N ASP A 146 4.22 23.16 1.45
CA ASP A 146 4.86 22.65 2.64
C ASP A 146 6.38 22.46 2.44
N TYR A 147 7.16 22.61 3.51
CA TYR A 147 8.62 22.61 3.47
C TYR A 147 9.23 21.37 4.13
N LYS A 148 8.49 20.28 4.20
CA LYS A 148 8.93 19.02 4.77
C LYS A 148 9.48 18.10 3.68
N GLU A 149 10.66 17.50 3.91
CA GLU A 149 11.29 16.59 2.95
C GLU A 149 10.68 15.18 2.98
N LEU A 150 10.33 14.73 4.19
CA LEU A 150 9.68 13.44 4.45
C LEU A 150 8.31 13.69 5.08
N ALA A 151 7.36 12.82 4.81
CA ALA A 151 5.99 12.97 5.29
C ALA A 151 5.44 14.39 5.00
N GLY A 152 5.57 14.81 3.76
CA GLY A 152 5.19 16.15 3.30
C GLY A 152 3.84 16.20 2.62
N GLU A 153 3.16 15.08 2.52
CA GLU A 153 1.93 14.90 1.77
C GLU A 153 0.67 15.03 2.65
N TRP A 154 -0.45 15.43 2.06
CA TRP A 154 -1.77 15.08 2.55
C TRP A 154 -2.12 13.71 1.99
N HIS A 155 -2.76 12.89 2.78
CA HIS A 155 -3.08 11.54 2.34
C HIS A 155 -4.56 11.36 2.04
N ASP A 156 -5.41 12.20 2.64
CA ASP A 156 -6.83 11.99 2.58
C ASP A 156 -7.64 13.29 2.79
N ALA A 157 -8.86 13.35 2.26
CA ALA A 157 -9.74 14.51 2.37
C ALA A 157 -11.21 14.16 2.11
N ASP A 158 -12.04 14.11 3.13
CA ASP A 158 -13.46 13.81 3.02
C ASP A 158 -14.36 15.05 3.02
N ARG A 159 -15.44 14.99 2.24
CA ARG A 159 -16.36 16.09 2.03
C ARG A 159 -17.48 16.14 3.08
N ILE A 160 -17.50 17.22 3.86
CA ILE A 160 -18.54 17.46 4.88
C ILE A 160 -19.82 18.04 4.26
N ASP A 161 -19.70 18.97 3.33
CA ASP A 161 -20.83 19.63 2.62
C ASP A 161 -20.36 20.33 1.33
N GLU A 162 -21.25 21.09 0.69
CA GLU A 162 -20.92 21.80 -0.57
C GLU A 162 -19.66 22.68 -0.50
N LYS A 163 -19.19 23.07 0.71
CA LYS A 163 -18.13 24.06 0.91
C LYS A 163 -16.99 23.57 1.79
N ARG A 164 -17.23 22.63 2.67
CA ARG A 164 -16.27 22.20 3.68
C ARG A 164 -15.76 20.82 3.38
N VAL A 165 -14.47 20.67 3.55
CA VAL A 165 -13.75 19.41 3.45
C VAL A 165 -12.88 19.26 4.69
N VAL A 166 -12.84 18.07 5.27
CA VAL A 166 -11.85 17.68 6.29
C VAL A 166 -10.63 17.09 5.59
N ILE A 167 -9.43 17.33 6.10
CA ILE A 167 -8.16 16.90 5.47
C ILE A 167 -7.26 16.27 6.52
N ALA A 168 -6.71 15.10 6.19
CA ALA A 168 -5.64 14.43 6.94
C ALA A 168 -4.27 15.02 6.57
N ASP A 169 -3.64 15.70 7.51
CA ASP A 169 -2.38 16.42 7.32
C ASP A 169 -1.22 15.73 8.05
N ILE A 170 -0.50 14.87 7.37
CA ILE A 170 0.70 14.21 7.94
C ILE A 170 1.88 15.17 8.11
N VAL A 171 1.85 16.34 7.45
CA VAL A 171 2.93 17.34 7.55
C VAL A 171 3.06 17.89 8.96
N ALA A 172 1.90 18.16 9.56
CA ALA A 172 1.80 18.78 10.88
C ALA A 172 1.17 17.86 11.94
N ASP A 173 0.87 16.60 11.58
CA ASP A 173 0.13 15.63 12.40
C ASP A 173 -1.21 16.20 12.91
N GLN A 174 -2.00 16.74 11.97
CA GLN A 174 -3.24 17.47 12.23
C GLN A 174 -4.38 17.00 11.34
N VAL A 175 -5.59 17.24 11.81
CA VAL A 175 -6.82 17.18 11.00
C VAL A 175 -7.40 18.58 10.96
N PHE A 176 -7.78 19.08 9.79
CA PHE A 176 -8.38 20.39 9.70
C PHE A 176 -9.55 20.44 8.71
N ILE A 177 -10.54 21.28 9.03
CA ILE A 177 -11.66 21.55 8.14
C ILE A 177 -11.39 22.87 7.41
N VAL A 178 -11.40 22.81 6.08
CA VAL A 178 -11.23 23.98 5.22
C VAL A 178 -12.52 24.29 4.45
N ASN A 179 -12.82 25.58 4.35
CA ASN A 179 -13.86 26.05 3.46
C ASN A 179 -13.25 26.35 2.09
N THR A 180 -13.61 25.56 1.08
CA THR A 180 -13.04 25.62 -0.27
C THR A 180 -13.39 26.87 -1.06
N GLU A 181 -14.52 27.55 -0.74
CA GLU A 181 -14.85 28.84 -1.39
C GLU A 181 -13.99 30.01 -0.88
N THR A 182 -13.57 29.96 0.39
CA THR A 182 -12.86 31.07 1.05
C THR A 182 -11.40 30.78 1.32
N ALA A 183 -10.97 29.50 1.20
CA ALA A 183 -9.68 28.98 1.59
C ALA A 183 -9.34 29.25 3.08
N ILE A 184 -10.36 29.30 3.96
CA ILE A 184 -10.20 29.52 5.39
C ILE A 184 -10.31 28.18 6.11
N VAL A 185 -9.29 27.85 6.92
CA VAL A 185 -9.38 26.75 7.87
C VAL A 185 -10.32 27.19 9.00
N GLU A 186 -11.45 26.49 9.14
CA GLU A 186 -12.51 26.81 10.10
C GLU A 186 -12.37 26.07 11.41
N TRP A 187 -11.76 24.87 11.39
CA TRP A 187 -11.49 24.04 12.56
C TRP A 187 -10.17 23.27 12.39
N LEU A 188 -9.56 22.88 13.50
CA LEU A 188 -8.31 22.13 13.52
C LEU A 188 -8.20 21.32 14.81
N TRP A 189 -7.85 20.05 14.67
CA TRP A 189 -7.37 19.19 15.76
C TRP A 189 -5.89 18.87 15.54
N ASP A 190 -5.09 18.99 16.58
CA ASP A 190 -3.65 18.69 16.59
C ASP A 190 -3.43 17.45 17.47
N ALA A 191 -2.91 16.38 16.89
CA ALA A 191 -2.70 15.12 17.61
C ALA A 191 -1.82 15.29 18.86
N GLN A 192 -0.91 16.29 18.89
CA GLN A 192 -0.11 16.63 20.07
C GLN A 192 -0.93 17.17 21.25
N SER A 193 -2.21 17.52 21.04
CA SER A 193 -3.09 17.93 22.12
C SER A 193 -3.45 16.77 23.05
N ASP A 194 -3.48 15.55 22.52
CA ASP A 194 -3.98 14.37 23.22
C ASP A 194 -2.90 13.27 23.34
N TYR A 195 -1.89 13.27 22.46
CA TYR A 195 -0.84 12.25 22.44
C TYR A 195 0.54 12.81 22.78
N PRO A 196 1.35 12.09 23.59
CA PRO A 196 2.73 12.48 23.89
C PRO A 196 3.66 12.17 22.73
N VAL A 197 4.62 13.05 22.46
CA VAL A 197 5.58 12.93 21.34
C VAL A 197 6.70 11.90 21.58
N ASP A 198 6.67 11.15 22.66
CA ASP A 198 7.62 10.05 22.96
C ASP A 198 7.10 8.68 22.55
N GLY A 199 5.85 8.61 22.00
CA GLY A 199 5.28 7.46 21.33
C GLY A 199 5.20 7.65 19.82
N GLY A 200 4.75 6.63 19.10
CA GLY A 200 4.62 6.63 17.64
C GLY A 200 5.93 6.66 16.87
N GLY A 201 5.90 7.31 15.72
CA GLY A 201 7.07 7.46 14.84
C GLY A 201 8.06 8.52 15.30
N PRO A 202 9.10 8.84 14.48
CA PRO A 202 10.13 9.79 14.84
C PRO A 202 9.61 11.23 14.81
N TYR A 203 9.51 11.87 15.98
CA TYR A 203 9.15 13.29 16.10
C TYR A 203 10.33 14.21 15.76
N PRO A 204 10.15 15.29 15.00
CA PRO A 204 8.92 15.78 14.35
C PRO A 204 8.78 15.33 12.87
N GLU A 205 9.58 14.38 12.40
CA GLU A 205 9.69 14.05 10.99
C GLU A 205 8.45 13.29 10.47
N ASP A 206 8.01 12.24 11.19
CA ASP A 206 6.93 11.34 10.80
C ASP A 206 6.30 10.72 12.06
N TRP A 207 5.72 11.56 12.93
CA TRP A 207 5.38 11.15 14.31
C TRP A 207 4.03 10.43 14.41
N ALA A 208 2.90 11.10 14.21
CA ALA A 208 1.59 10.46 14.26
C ALA A 208 1.22 9.85 12.92
N HIS A 209 1.60 10.50 11.83
CA HIS A 209 1.28 10.12 10.47
C HIS A 209 -0.23 9.94 10.30
N VAL A 210 -0.96 11.06 10.44
CA VAL A 210 -2.42 11.11 10.24
C VAL A 210 -2.70 10.85 8.77
N ASN A 211 -3.06 9.63 8.42
CA ASN A 211 -3.11 9.18 7.03
C ASN A 211 -4.51 8.98 6.47
N ASP A 212 -5.56 9.24 7.28
CA ASP A 212 -6.92 9.11 6.83
C ASP A 212 -7.90 9.84 7.76
N VAL A 213 -9.02 10.32 7.21
CA VAL A 213 -10.14 10.97 7.91
C VAL A 213 -11.46 10.68 7.22
N GLU A 214 -12.48 10.30 7.97
CA GLU A 214 -13.86 10.16 7.49
C GLU A 214 -14.80 11.01 8.35
N TYR A 215 -15.65 11.84 7.73
CA TYR A 215 -16.69 12.60 8.42
C TYR A 215 -17.96 11.79 8.56
N LEU A 216 -18.32 11.45 9.79
CA LEU A 216 -19.39 10.50 10.10
C LEU A 216 -20.77 11.19 10.08
N GLU A 217 -21.30 11.49 8.87
CA GLU A 217 -22.62 12.09 8.72
C GLU A 217 -23.76 11.10 9.10
N ASP A 218 -23.61 9.83 8.67
CA ASP A 218 -24.62 8.77 8.86
C ASP A 218 -24.50 8.00 10.17
N ALA A 219 -23.53 8.34 11.05
CA ALA A 219 -23.39 7.70 12.34
C ALA A 219 -24.53 8.10 13.30
N GLU A 220 -24.76 7.27 14.30
CA GLU A 220 -25.80 7.50 15.30
C GLU A 220 -25.19 7.81 16.68
N GLY A 221 -25.92 8.56 17.52
CA GLY A 221 -25.56 8.81 18.92
C GLY A 221 -24.34 9.70 19.11
N ASP A 222 -23.35 9.20 19.81
CA ASP A 222 -22.16 9.98 20.20
C ASP A 222 -21.19 10.21 19.02
N LEU A 223 -21.37 9.47 17.91
CA LEU A 223 -20.52 9.59 16.71
C LEU A 223 -21.13 10.45 15.60
N GLU A 224 -22.38 10.90 15.71
CA GLU A 224 -23.01 11.76 14.70
C GLU A 224 -22.24 13.08 14.54
N GLY A 225 -21.67 13.31 13.36
CA GLY A 225 -20.92 14.53 13.02
C GLY A 225 -19.49 14.57 13.59
N THR A 226 -18.96 13.44 14.08
CA THR A 226 -17.56 13.30 14.47
C THR A 226 -16.70 13.01 13.24
N ILE A 227 -15.39 13.05 13.44
CA ILE A 227 -14.40 12.70 12.42
C ILE A 227 -13.67 11.45 12.92
N MET A 228 -13.75 10.36 12.16
CA MET A 228 -12.88 9.21 12.35
C MET A 228 -11.51 9.57 11.80
N VAL A 229 -10.43 9.17 12.47
CA VAL A 229 -9.06 9.56 12.13
C VAL A 229 -8.12 8.37 12.31
N SER A 230 -7.35 8.06 11.30
CA SER A 230 -6.30 7.06 11.39
C SER A 230 -4.96 7.68 11.82
N LEU A 231 -4.46 7.26 12.97
CA LEU A 231 -3.13 7.60 13.49
C LEU A 231 -2.19 6.41 13.23
N ARG A 232 -1.62 6.34 12.02
CA ARG A 232 -0.85 5.19 11.54
C ARG A 232 0.24 4.76 12.51
N ASN A 233 1.07 5.70 12.94
CA ASN A 233 2.24 5.40 13.77
C ASN A 233 1.90 5.20 15.26
N GLN A 234 0.64 5.40 15.65
CA GLN A 234 0.12 5.08 16.99
C GLN A 234 -0.64 3.73 16.98
N ASP A 235 -0.78 3.08 15.82
CA ASP A 235 -1.55 1.85 15.63
C ASP A 235 -3.00 2.00 16.15
N GLN A 236 -3.63 3.16 15.87
CA GLN A 236 -4.95 3.52 16.37
C GLN A 236 -5.84 4.16 15.31
N VAL A 237 -7.13 3.85 15.38
CA VAL A 237 -8.22 4.64 14.79
C VAL A 237 -8.95 5.35 15.91
N VAL A 238 -9.10 6.66 15.81
CA VAL A 238 -9.69 7.49 16.84
C VAL A 238 -10.86 8.29 16.30
N PHE A 239 -11.70 8.78 17.19
CA PHE A 239 -12.88 9.57 16.87
C PHE A 239 -12.78 10.93 17.55
N VAL A 240 -12.91 12.01 16.78
CA VAL A 240 -12.75 13.37 17.26
C VAL A 240 -14.03 14.17 17.01
N ASP A 241 -14.71 14.58 18.08
CA ASP A 241 -15.83 15.50 17.99
C ASP A 241 -15.32 16.94 17.84
N PRO A 242 -15.83 17.73 16.86
CA PRO A 242 -15.37 19.09 16.65
C PRO A 242 -15.60 20.05 17.82
N GLU A 243 -16.52 19.75 18.76
CA GLU A 243 -16.81 20.57 19.94
C GLU A 243 -16.19 19.98 21.22
N GLU A 244 -16.20 18.64 21.41
CA GLU A 244 -15.78 17.96 22.62
C GLU A 244 -14.32 17.45 22.57
N GLY A 245 -13.76 17.28 21.37
CA GLY A 245 -12.40 16.73 21.16
C GLY A 245 -12.37 15.21 21.05
N LEU A 246 -11.24 14.59 21.42
CA LEU A 246 -11.02 13.15 21.33
C LEU A 246 -12.02 12.35 22.21
N LEU A 247 -12.72 11.40 21.58
CA LEU A 247 -13.63 10.46 22.25
C LEU A 247 -12.87 9.18 22.65
N GLU A 248 -12.15 9.22 23.78
CA GLU A 248 -11.25 8.13 24.21
C GLU A 248 -11.91 6.75 24.26
N GLU A 249 -13.20 6.67 24.62
CA GLU A 249 -13.94 5.41 24.72
C GLU A 249 -14.22 4.75 23.36
N TRP A 250 -14.09 5.47 22.27
CA TRP A 250 -14.26 4.98 20.90
C TRP A 250 -12.95 4.59 20.23
N THR A 251 -11.80 4.83 20.85
CA THR A 251 -10.50 4.48 20.28
C THR A 251 -10.41 2.97 19.99
N LEU A 252 -10.05 2.64 18.76
CA LEU A 252 -9.74 1.29 18.29
C LEU A 252 -8.23 1.10 18.19
N GLY A 253 -7.68 0.05 18.78
CA GLY A 253 -6.25 -0.21 18.83
C GLY A 253 -5.54 0.48 19.98
N SER A 254 -4.24 0.30 20.04
CA SER A 254 -3.33 0.98 20.96
C SER A 254 -1.89 0.88 20.47
N GLU A 255 -1.09 1.87 20.79
CA GLU A 255 0.33 1.92 20.41
C GLU A 255 1.05 0.60 20.76
N ASP A 256 1.81 0.07 19.80
CA ASP A 256 2.57 -1.18 19.88
C ASP A 256 1.72 -2.48 20.05
N ASP A 257 0.38 -2.43 19.97
CA ASP A 257 -0.48 -3.63 19.96
C ASP A 257 -0.67 -4.17 18.53
N TYR A 258 0.41 -4.65 17.94
CA TYR A 258 0.46 -5.16 16.58
C TYR A 258 -0.43 -6.38 16.29
N ASP A 259 -0.95 -7.04 17.32
CA ASP A 259 -1.93 -8.12 17.16
C ASP A 259 -3.31 -7.58 16.75
N VAL A 260 -3.64 -6.35 17.16
CA VAL A 260 -4.86 -5.65 16.77
C VAL A 260 -4.65 -5.07 15.37
N MET A 261 -3.74 -4.10 15.20
CA MET A 261 -3.34 -3.54 13.90
C MET A 261 -1.94 -2.97 13.96
N TYR A 262 -1.31 -2.83 12.79
CA TYR A 262 0.05 -2.33 12.69
C TYR A 262 0.22 -1.44 11.47
N GLU A 263 0.45 -0.14 11.72
CA GLU A 263 0.58 0.91 10.69
C GLU A 263 -0.57 0.83 9.66
N GLN A 264 -1.80 0.90 10.15
CA GLN A 264 -3.03 0.79 9.37
C GLN A 264 -3.21 1.98 8.42
N HIS A 265 -4.05 1.79 7.39
CA HIS A 265 -4.45 2.79 6.43
C HIS A 265 -5.96 2.70 6.19
N ASN A 266 -6.53 3.78 5.72
CA ASN A 266 -7.88 3.99 5.21
C ASN A 266 -8.92 3.11 5.95
N PRO A 267 -9.27 3.43 7.20
CA PRO A 267 -10.36 2.77 7.91
C PRO A 267 -11.70 3.39 7.53
N ASP A 268 -12.69 2.57 7.16
CA ASP A 268 -14.06 2.99 6.84
C ASP A 268 -15.03 2.65 7.95
N TYR A 269 -15.98 3.54 8.21
CA TYR A 269 -17.00 3.35 9.20
C TYR A 269 -18.28 2.75 8.63
N VAL A 270 -18.78 1.71 9.26
CA VAL A 270 -20.08 1.10 8.95
C VAL A 270 -21.07 1.40 10.10
N PRO A 271 -22.13 2.22 9.87
CA PRO A 271 -23.06 2.64 10.91
C PRO A 271 -24.00 1.53 11.39
N GLU A 272 -24.69 1.76 12.52
CA GLU A 272 -25.64 0.82 13.10
C GLU A 272 -26.78 0.47 12.14
N SER A 273 -27.23 1.39 11.33
CA SER A 273 -28.26 1.18 10.30
C SER A 273 -27.88 0.10 9.29
N ARG A 274 -26.58 -0.15 9.13
CA ARG A 274 -25.98 -1.15 8.21
C ARG A 274 -25.30 -2.32 8.97
N GLY A 275 -25.62 -2.51 10.25
CA GLY A 275 -25.15 -3.62 11.08
C GLY A 275 -23.90 -3.34 11.89
N GLY A 276 -23.42 -2.08 11.91
CA GLY A 276 -22.36 -1.59 12.79
C GLY A 276 -22.84 -1.27 14.22
N PRO A 277 -22.16 -0.41 14.97
CA PRO A 277 -20.93 0.27 14.55
C PRO A 277 -19.81 -0.72 14.23
N ALA A 278 -19.17 -0.54 13.09
CA ALA A 278 -18.01 -1.34 12.71
C ALA A 278 -16.99 -0.46 11.96
N VAL A 279 -15.74 -0.89 11.92
CA VAL A 279 -14.65 -0.25 11.17
C VAL A 279 -13.99 -1.32 10.31
N VAL A 280 -14.00 -1.13 9.00
CA VAL A 280 -13.18 -1.88 8.04
C VAL A 280 -11.81 -1.20 7.99
N VAL A 281 -10.70 -1.92 7.91
CA VAL A 281 -9.38 -1.30 7.95
C VAL A 281 -8.33 -2.16 7.25
N ALA A 282 -7.46 -1.52 6.47
CA ALA A 282 -6.27 -2.16 5.92
C ALA A 282 -5.15 -2.20 6.97
N ASP A 283 -4.85 -3.40 7.49
CA ASP A 283 -3.79 -3.67 8.46
C ASP A 283 -2.47 -3.95 7.72
N SER A 284 -1.82 -2.85 7.29
CA SER A 284 -0.82 -2.85 6.23
C SER A 284 0.41 -3.67 6.53
N GLU A 285 1.06 -3.48 7.69
CA GLU A 285 2.28 -4.20 8.05
C GLU A 285 2.01 -5.67 8.40
N ASN A 286 0.77 -6.02 8.76
CA ASN A 286 0.35 -7.39 8.96
C ASN A 286 -0.10 -8.08 7.65
N GLY A 287 -0.27 -7.32 6.55
CA GLY A 287 -0.63 -7.85 5.22
C GLY A 287 -2.02 -8.48 5.19
N ARG A 288 -3.00 -7.82 5.77
CA ARG A 288 -4.40 -8.25 5.83
C ARG A 288 -5.36 -7.06 5.84
N VAL A 289 -6.60 -7.32 5.48
CA VAL A 289 -7.73 -6.42 5.73
C VAL A 289 -8.59 -7.03 6.83
N GLN A 290 -9.17 -6.22 7.70
CA GLN A 290 -9.98 -6.69 8.81
C GLN A 290 -11.14 -5.76 9.13
N GLU A 291 -12.15 -6.27 9.81
CA GLU A 291 -13.26 -5.49 10.33
C GLU A 291 -13.38 -5.70 11.84
N PHE A 292 -13.60 -4.61 12.55
CA PHE A 292 -13.92 -4.62 13.98
C PHE A 292 -15.34 -4.11 14.19
N GLY A 293 -16.15 -4.88 14.88
CA GLY A 293 -17.49 -4.48 15.32
C GLY A 293 -17.50 -4.12 16.80
N ARG A 294 -18.39 -3.20 17.18
CA ARG A 294 -18.56 -2.78 18.58
C ARG A 294 -19.48 -3.74 19.34
N GLU A 295 -19.03 -4.30 20.45
CA GLU A 295 -19.79 -5.19 21.32
C GLU A 295 -19.61 -4.80 22.78
N ASP A 296 -20.70 -4.52 23.51
CA ASP A 296 -20.68 -4.16 24.92
C ASP A 296 -19.67 -3.03 25.27
N GLY A 297 -19.41 -2.14 24.34
CA GLY A 297 -18.48 -1.03 24.49
C GLY A 297 -17.01 -1.35 24.14
N GLU A 298 -16.72 -2.52 23.60
CA GLU A 298 -15.37 -2.94 23.19
C GLU A 298 -15.34 -3.25 21.70
N TRP A 299 -14.19 -3.00 21.04
CA TRP A 299 -13.97 -3.39 19.66
C TRP A 299 -13.54 -4.85 19.56
N VAL A 300 -14.25 -5.63 18.72
CA VAL A 300 -14.00 -7.07 18.54
C VAL A 300 -13.82 -7.34 17.04
N ARG A 301 -12.74 -8.00 16.65
CA ARG A 301 -12.55 -8.40 15.27
C ARG A 301 -13.68 -9.32 14.81
N THR A 302 -14.42 -8.92 13.78
CA THR A 302 -15.56 -9.63 13.22
C THR A 302 -15.23 -10.35 11.92
N TRP A 303 -14.21 -9.87 11.20
CA TRP A 303 -13.79 -10.46 9.93
C TRP A 303 -12.31 -10.16 9.66
N GLU A 304 -11.69 -10.99 8.84
CA GLU A 304 -10.32 -10.85 8.37
C GLU A 304 -10.18 -11.49 6.98
N TRP A 305 -9.47 -10.83 6.07
CA TRP A 305 -9.14 -11.40 4.78
C TRP A 305 -7.68 -11.15 4.42
N ALA A 306 -7.03 -12.20 3.91
CA ALA A 306 -5.70 -12.16 3.28
C ALA A 306 -5.54 -13.33 2.32
N ASP A 307 -4.78 -13.12 1.25
CA ASP A 307 -4.28 -14.19 0.39
C ASP A 307 -2.74 -14.22 0.35
N GLU A 308 -2.16 -15.18 -0.39
CA GLU A 308 -0.70 -15.33 -0.49
C GLU A 308 0.02 -14.14 -1.14
N ARG A 309 -0.69 -13.31 -1.92
CA ARG A 309 -0.12 -12.14 -2.60
C ARG A 309 -0.25 -10.87 -1.79
N MET A 310 -1.16 -10.83 -0.80
CA MET A 310 -1.41 -9.63 0.00
C MET A 310 -0.12 -9.09 0.60
N GLN A 311 0.17 -7.83 0.27
CA GLN A 311 1.41 -7.20 0.70
C GLN A 311 1.20 -5.69 0.88
N TRP A 312 1.08 -5.27 2.13
CA TRP A 312 0.90 -3.88 2.50
C TRP A 312 -0.36 -3.24 1.87
N PRO A 313 -1.56 -3.79 2.13
CA PRO A 313 -2.80 -3.16 1.68
C PRO A 313 -2.94 -1.77 2.30
N ARG A 314 -3.59 -0.85 1.58
CA ARG A 314 -3.83 0.50 2.07
C ARG A 314 -5.29 0.86 2.19
N ASP A 315 -6.14 0.13 1.51
CA ASP A 315 -7.52 0.51 1.42
C ASP A 315 -8.43 -0.71 1.29
N ALA A 316 -9.69 -0.63 1.78
CA ALA A 316 -10.67 -1.70 1.67
C ALA A 316 -12.10 -1.25 1.91
N ASP A 317 -12.90 -1.14 0.85
CA ASP A 317 -14.29 -0.70 0.89
C ASP A 317 -15.27 -1.85 0.95
N ARG A 318 -16.25 -1.72 1.79
CA ARG A 318 -17.39 -2.63 1.81
C ARG A 318 -18.44 -2.18 0.80
N LEU A 319 -18.57 -2.91 -0.30
CA LEU A 319 -19.48 -2.56 -1.37
C LEU A 319 -20.95 -2.93 -1.06
N PRO A 320 -21.94 -2.21 -1.66
CA PRO A 320 -23.36 -2.51 -1.46
C PRO A 320 -23.81 -3.91 -1.90
N ASN A 321 -23.05 -4.57 -2.79
CA ASN A 321 -23.31 -5.96 -3.21
C ASN A 321 -22.82 -6.99 -2.18
N GLY A 322 -22.15 -6.55 -1.10
CA GLY A 322 -21.56 -7.37 -0.05
C GLY A 322 -20.13 -7.84 -0.33
N ASN A 323 -19.57 -7.53 -1.49
CA ASN A 323 -18.15 -7.72 -1.78
C ASN A 323 -17.29 -6.71 -1.01
N THR A 324 -15.97 -6.92 -1.00
CA THR A 324 -15.00 -5.95 -0.51
C THR A 324 -14.02 -5.63 -1.62
N LEU A 325 -13.89 -4.37 -1.98
CA LEU A 325 -12.82 -3.88 -2.84
C LEU A 325 -11.58 -3.67 -1.97
N ILE A 326 -10.41 -4.06 -2.43
CA ILE A 326 -9.17 -4.01 -1.64
C ILE A 326 -8.03 -3.52 -2.51
N THR A 327 -7.33 -2.52 -2.03
CA THR A 327 -6.13 -1.97 -2.65
C THR A 327 -4.87 -2.58 -2.03
N ASP A 328 -4.27 -3.53 -2.75
CA ASP A 328 -3.06 -4.27 -2.34
C ASP A 328 -1.81 -3.59 -2.92
N THR A 329 -1.30 -2.56 -2.23
CA THR A 329 -0.29 -1.62 -2.72
C THR A 329 1.00 -2.30 -3.16
N HIS A 330 1.66 -3.06 -2.30
CA HIS A 330 2.89 -3.79 -2.66
C HIS A 330 2.62 -5.12 -3.36
N GLY A 331 1.37 -5.59 -3.37
CA GLY A 331 0.89 -6.65 -4.25
C GLY A 331 0.71 -6.15 -5.68
N ASN A 332 0.76 -4.82 -5.90
CA ASN A 332 0.57 -4.12 -7.17
C ASN A 332 -0.73 -4.52 -7.88
N ARG A 333 -1.85 -4.42 -7.16
CA ARG A 333 -3.17 -4.78 -7.67
C ARG A 333 -4.29 -4.15 -6.86
N VAL A 334 -5.45 -4.03 -7.48
CA VAL A 334 -6.73 -3.87 -6.80
C VAL A 334 -7.53 -5.15 -7.00
N VAL A 335 -8.18 -5.66 -5.95
CA VAL A 335 -8.97 -6.90 -6.00
C VAL A 335 -10.34 -6.68 -5.38
N GLU A 336 -11.37 -7.31 -5.94
CA GLU A 336 -12.70 -7.40 -5.33
C GLU A 336 -12.94 -8.83 -4.88
N VAL A 337 -13.34 -9.01 -3.62
CA VAL A 337 -13.56 -10.32 -3.00
C VAL A 337 -15.01 -10.50 -2.59
N THR A 338 -15.54 -11.69 -2.83
CA THR A 338 -16.93 -12.05 -2.50
C THR A 338 -17.11 -12.26 -0.99
N PRO A 339 -18.36 -12.35 -0.50
CA PRO A 339 -18.66 -12.73 0.90
C PRO A 339 -18.04 -14.05 1.35
N GLU A 340 -17.79 -14.97 0.43
CA GLU A 340 -17.12 -16.26 0.68
C GLU A 340 -15.59 -16.14 0.69
N GLY A 341 -15.06 -14.94 0.44
CA GLY A 341 -13.61 -14.63 0.41
C GLY A 341 -12.91 -15.04 -0.88
N GLU A 342 -13.65 -15.33 -1.97
CA GLU A 342 -13.08 -15.64 -3.29
C GLU A 342 -12.84 -14.36 -4.09
N THR A 343 -11.73 -14.27 -4.84
CA THR A 343 -11.46 -13.13 -5.73
C THR A 343 -12.40 -13.22 -6.96
N GLU A 344 -13.24 -12.21 -7.14
CA GLU A 344 -14.17 -12.09 -8.26
C GLU A 344 -13.60 -11.23 -9.39
N TRP A 345 -12.92 -10.13 -9.04
CA TRP A 345 -12.34 -9.21 -10.00
C TRP A 345 -10.94 -8.79 -9.54
N GLN A 346 -10.06 -8.45 -10.47
CA GLN A 346 -8.73 -7.94 -10.17
C GLN A 346 -8.18 -7.15 -11.35
N VAL A 347 -7.48 -6.04 -11.06
CA VAL A 347 -6.65 -5.32 -12.03
C VAL A 347 -5.24 -5.11 -11.45
N GLU A 348 -4.23 -5.18 -12.32
CA GLU A 348 -2.85 -4.86 -11.93
C GLU A 348 -2.66 -3.33 -11.98
N SER A 349 -2.15 -2.76 -10.90
CA SER A 349 -1.83 -1.34 -10.76
C SER A 349 -0.53 -1.18 -9.98
N THR A 350 0.30 -0.21 -10.32
CA THR A 350 1.62 -0.05 -9.69
C THR A 350 1.52 0.78 -8.43
N MET A 351 1.70 0.18 -7.25
CA MET A 351 1.59 0.84 -5.95
C MET A 351 0.29 1.65 -5.81
N PRO A 352 -0.88 1.02 -6.05
CA PRO A 352 -2.14 1.70 -5.86
C PRO A 352 -2.26 2.18 -4.42
N TYR A 353 -2.85 3.34 -4.22
CA TYR A 353 -3.10 3.90 -2.91
C TYR A 353 -4.53 3.62 -2.47
N GLU A 354 -5.47 3.90 -3.36
CA GLU A 354 -6.90 3.76 -3.14
C GLU A 354 -7.62 3.39 -4.43
N ALA A 355 -8.81 2.82 -4.31
CA ALA A 355 -9.65 2.48 -5.45
C ALA A 355 -11.13 2.49 -5.07
N GLU A 356 -11.96 3.19 -5.88
CA GLU A 356 -13.39 3.32 -5.67
C GLU A 356 -14.23 2.76 -6.81
N ARG A 357 -15.40 2.23 -6.46
CA ARG A 357 -16.50 1.96 -7.39
C ARG A 357 -17.41 3.19 -7.47
N LEU A 358 -17.22 4.06 -8.45
CA LEU A 358 -17.77 5.42 -8.46
C LEU A 358 -19.29 5.54 -8.25
N GLU A 359 -20.08 4.52 -8.63
CA GLU A 359 -21.53 4.55 -8.44
C GLU A 359 -22.00 3.97 -7.11
N THR A 360 -21.09 3.58 -6.23
CA THR A 360 -21.44 3.03 -4.91
C THR A 360 -21.31 4.06 -3.78
N GLY A 361 -20.81 5.25 -4.08
CA GLY A 361 -20.47 6.30 -3.11
C GLY A 361 -19.01 6.21 -2.67
N PRO A 362 -18.53 7.15 -1.86
CA PRO A 362 -17.20 7.13 -1.28
C PRO A 362 -17.08 6.03 -0.22
N GLU A 363 -15.88 5.53 0.00
CA GLU A 363 -15.54 4.60 1.05
C GLU A 363 -16.49 3.37 1.09
N SER A 364 -16.85 2.92 2.27
CA SER A 364 -17.85 1.85 2.46
C SER A 364 -19.30 2.34 2.44
N GLU A 365 -19.63 3.46 1.75
CA GLU A 365 -21.02 3.95 1.66
C GLU A 365 -21.94 2.89 1.04
N GLY A 366 -23.06 2.63 1.71
CA GLY A 366 -24.01 1.60 1.29
C GLY A 366 -23.61 0.15 1.58
N GLY A 367 -22.39 -0.12 2.03
CA GLY A 367 -21.94 -1.44 2.46
C GLY A 367 -22.47 -1.85 3.83
N GLU A 368 -22.65 -3.15 4.06
CA GLU A 368 -23.10 -3.69 5.37
C GLU A 368 -21.91 -4.33 6.11
N SER A 369 -21.99 -4.37 7.45
CA SER A 369 -20.96 -5.01 8.27
C SER A 369 -20.78 -6.50 7.94
N ALA A 370 -19.59 -7.03 8.18
CA ALA A 370 -19.30 -8.45 8.01
C ALA A 370 -20.27 -9.36 8.77
N ARG A 371 -20.72 -8.90 9.93
CA ARG A 371 -21.71 -9.62 10.75
C ARG A 371 -23.10 -9.64 10.08
N ALA A 372 -23.55 -8.51 9.55
CA ALA A 372 -24.83 -8.42 8.85
C ALA A 372 -24.84 -9.30 7.60
N LEU A 373 -23.75 -9.31 6.86
CA LEU A 373 -23.58 -10.13 5.66
C LEU A 373 -23.24 -11.59 5.96
N GLY A 374 -22.76 -11.90 7.17
CA GLY A 374 -22.29 -13.23 7.53
C GLY A 374 -21.02 -13.66 6.78
N LEU A 375 -20.07 -12.72 6.62
CA LEU A 375 -18.85 -12.96 5.88
C LEU A 375 -17.97 -14.04 6.54
N GLU A 376 -17.33 -14.85 5.72
CA GLU A 376 -16.35 -15.84 6.17
C GLU A 376 -14.94 -15.26 6.13
N SER A 377 -14.23 -15.31 7.25
CA SER A 377 -12.82 -14.91 7.31
C SER A 377 -11.95 -15.89 6.51
N ARG A 378 -10.99 -15.36 5.77
CA ARG A 378 -9.99 -16.13 5.02
C ARG A 378 -8.59 -15.62 5.34
N THR A 379 -7.72 -16.54 5.73
CA THR A 379 -6.30 -16.23 5.99
C THR A 379 -5.41 -16.88 4.94
N ALA A 380 -4.20 -16.35 4.75
CA ALA A 380 -3.26 -16.77 3.72
C ALA A 380 -2.87 -18.28 3.73
N ASP A 381 -3.09 -18.97 4.85
CA ASP A 381 -2.76 -20.40 5.00
C ASP A 381 -3.69 -21.38 4.24
N GLY A 382 -4.71 -20.86 3.54
CA GLY A 382 -5.78 -21.65 2.93
C GLY A 382 -5.71 -21.88 1.41
N SER A 383 -4.61 -21.57 0.73
CA SER A 383 -4.54 -21.61 -0.73
C SER A 383 -4.58 -23.02 -1.31
N GLU A 384 -5.56 -23.27 -2.17
CA GLU A 384 -5.53 -24.40 -3.10
C GLU A 384 -4.57 -24.09 -4.26
N HIS A 385 -3.36 -24.61 -4.21
CA HIS A 385 -2.45 -24.59 -5.34
C HIS A 385 -3.03 -25.37 -6.52
N GLY A 386 -3.48 -24.69 -7.55
CA GLY A 386 -3.79 -25.25 -8.85
C GLY A 386 -2.56 -25.95 -9.46
N GLY A 387 -2.59 -27.26 -9.49
CA GLY A 387 -1.66 -28.26 -9.89
C GLY A 387 -0.57 -27.90 -10.90
N GLY A 388 0.60 -27.52 -10.41
CA GLY A 388 1.87 -27.51 -11.09
C GLY A 388 2.95 -27.26 -10.05
N PHE A 389 3.96 -28.16 -9.96
CA PHE A 389 5.08 -27.95 -9.05
C PHE A 389 5.98 -26.84 -9.62
N ASP A 390 5.69 -25.60 -9.28
CA ASP A 390 6.55 -24.46 -9.60
C ASP A 390 7.62 -24.32 -8.51
N VAL A 391 8.87 -24.71 -8.88
CA VAL A 391 10.04 -24.61 -7.98
C VAL A 391 10.28 -23.15 -7.56
N PHE A 392 9.82 -22.19 -8.34
CA PHE A 392 10.00 -20.79 -8.09
C PHE A 392 8.99 -20.28 -7.04
N ALA A 393 7.72 -20.62 -7.19
CA ALA A 393 6.68 -20.34 -6.19
C ALA A 393 7.09 -20.93 -4.82
N ALA A 394 7.50 -22.22 -4.79
CA ALA A 394 7.96 -22.85 -3.56
C ALA A 394 9.19 -22.18 -2.91
N LEU A 395 10.07 -21.54 -3.70
CA LEU A 395 11.21 -20.79 -3.16
C LEU A 395 10.74 -19.45 -2.57
N VAL A 396 9.82 -18.77 -3.20
CA VAL A 396 9.20 -17.53 -2.71
C VAL A 396 8.47 -17.79 -1.40
N ASP A 397 7.70 -18.89 -1.32
CA ASP A 397 6.97 -19.28 -0.09
C ASP A 397 7.94 -19.59 1.07
N VAL A 398 9.05 -20.27 0.78
CA VAL A 398 10.10 -20.50 1.80
C VAL A 398 10.72 -19.18 2.26
N VAL A 399 10.94 -18.21 1.37
CA VAL A 399 11.49 -16.90 1.75
C VAL A 399 10.45 -16.14 2.60
N ARG A 400 9.18 -16.09 2.18
CA ARG A 400 8.09 -15.44 2.93
C ARG A 400 7.87 -16.05 4.31
N SER A 401 7.98 -17.38 4.43
CA SER A 401 7.86 -18.06 5.75
C SER A 401 8.99 -17.76 6.73
N ILE A 402 10.12 -17.21 6.26
CA ILE A 402 11.31 -16.92 7.08
C ILE A 402 11.50 -15.42 7.32
N VAL A 403 11.08 -14.59 6.35
CA VAL A 403 11.23 -13.13 6.42
C VAL A 403 9.94 -12.52 6.98
N PRO A 404 9.99 -11.82 8.11
CA PRO A 404 8.80 -11.11 8.63
C PRO A 404 8.24 -10.11 7.61
N HIS A 405 6.92 -9.95 7.55
CA HIS A 405 6.23 -9.05 6.62
C HIS A 405 6.84 -7.64 6.61
N ARG A 406 7.06 -7.03 7.77
CA ARG A 406 7.69 -5.70 7.89
C ARG A 406 9.08 -5.60 7.24
N VAL A 407 9.85 -6.70 7.18
CA VAL A 407 11.17 -6.68 6.51
C VAL A 407 10.99 -6.74 5.00
N SER A 408 10.02 -7.52 4.50
CA SER A 408 9.68 -7.52 3.07
C SER A 408 9.08 -6.18 2.64
N ASN A 409 8.19 -5.58 3.46
CA ASN A 409 7.62 -4.26 3.22
C ASN A 409 8.70 -3.19 3.14
N ALA A 410 9.62 -3.14 4.12
CA ALA A 410 10.75 -2.20 4.11
C ALA A 410 11.65 -2.38 2.87
N ILE A 411 11.89 -3.60 2.42
CA ILE A 411 12.65 -3.87 1.20
C ILE A 411 11.90 -3.35 -0.03
N LEU A 412 10.60 -3.63 -0.14
CA LEU A 412 9.77 -3.17 -1.25
C LEU A 412 9.68 -1.64 -1.27
N PHE A 413 9.48 -1.01 -0.12
CA PHE A 413 9.39 0.44 0.02
C PHE A 413 10.64 1.18 -0.47
N VAL A 414 11.86 0.66 -0.19
CA VAL A 414 13.11 1.28 -0.65
C VAL A 414 13.53 0.82 -2.05
N SER A 415 12.86 -0.18 -2.61
CA SER A 415 13.18 -0.72 -3.93
C SER A 415 12.57 0.17 -5.03
N PRO A 416 13.23 0.24 -6.20
CA PRO A 416 12.59 0.87 -7.34
C PRO A 416 11.30 0.14 -7.73
N VAL A 417 10.26 0.88 -8.10
CA VAL A 417 8.94 0.33 -8.48
C VAL A 417 8.98 -0.71 -9.61
N TRP A 418 9.98 -0.62 -10.50
CA TRP A 418 10.21 -1.61 -11.57
C TRP A 418 10.83 -2.94 -11.09
N MET A 419 11.23 -3.05 -9.82
CA MET A 419 11.77 -4.31 -9.25
C MET A 419 10.65 -5.20 -8.76
N GLY A 420 10.28 -6.20 -9.55
CA GLY A 420 9.34 -7.25 -9.18
C GLY A 420 10.01 -8.58 -8.78
N GLY A 421 9.22 -9.63 -8.70
CA GLY A 421 9.69 -10.99 -8.34
C GLY A 421 10.87 -11.51 -9.17
N PRO A 422 10.87 -11.35 -10.51
CA PRO A 422 11.99 -11.77 -11.36
C PRO A 422 13.30 -11.05 -11.03
N GLU A 423 13.27 -9.73 -10.76
CA GLU A 423 14.43 -8.89 -10.46
C GLU A 423 15.01 -9.21 -9.08
N PHE A 424 14.16 -9.35 -8.05
CA PHE A 424 14.59 -9.81 -6.71
C PHE A 424 15.21 -11.20 -6.76
N THR A 425 14.66 -12.08 -7.57
CA THR A 425 15.22 -13.42 -7.77
C THR A 425 16.58 -13.36 -8.45
N ALA A 426 16.71 -12.60 -9.53
CA ALA A 426 17.96 -12.40 -10.22
C ALA A 426 19.03 -11.81 -9.29
N LEU A 427 18.64 -10.82 -8.45
CA LEU A 427 19.48 -10.23 -7.42
C LEU A 427 19.95 -11.29 -6.40
N GLY A 428 19.01 -12.08 -5.87
CA GLY A 428 19.29 -13.15 -4.89
C GLY A 428 20.22 -14.22 -5.44
N ILE A 429 19.96 -14.71 -6.66
CA ILE A 429 20.82 -15.68 -7.36
C ILE A 429 22.22 -15.09 -7.59
N GLY A 430 22.30 -13.84 -8.03
CA GLY A 430 23.57 -13.15 -8.26
C GLY A 430 24.38 -13.00 -6.97
N LEU A 431 23.75 -12.54 -5.89
CA LEU A 431 24.41 -12.42 -4.58
C LEU A 431 24.91 -13.77 -4.05
N LEU A 432 24.06 -14.81 -4.09
CA LEU A 432 24.42 -16.15 -3.67
C LEU A 432 25.59 -16.72 -4.49
N ALA A 433 25.53 -16.58 -5.81
CA ALA A 433 26.59 -16.99 -6.72
C ALA A 433 27.91 -16.26 -6.40
N GLY A 434 27.85 -14.96 -6.16
CA GLY A 434 28.99 -14.14 -5.77
C GLY A 434 29.62 -14.58 -4.44
N LEU A 435 28.80 -14.80 -3.41
CA LEU A 435 29.23 -15.27 -2.10
C LEU A 435 29.89 -16.65 -2.19
N VAL A 436 29.28 -17.59 -2.90
CA VAL A 436 29.82 -18.94 -3.11
C VAL A 436 31.15 -18.87 -3.88
N TRP A 437 31.20 -18.03 -4.91
CA TRP A 437 32.45 -17.87 -5.69
C TRP A 437 33.59 -17.30 -4.83
N VAL A 438 33.34 -16.22 -4.08
CA VAL A 438 34.33 -15.66 -3.14
C VAL A 438 34.78 -16.68 -2.11
N GLY A 439 33.85 -17.45 -1.56
CA GLY A 439 34.15 -18.53 -0.62
C GLY A 439 35.07 -19.63 -1.24
N LEU A 440 34.74 -20.05 -2.46
CA LEU A 440 35.54 -21.03 -3.19
C LEU A 440 36.96 -20.50 -3.56
N GLU A 441 37.05 -19.28 -4.07
CA GLU A 441 38.31 -18.63 -4.40
C GLU A 441 39.21 -18.47 -3.14
N THR A 442 38.60 -18.04 -2.04
CA THR A 442 39.30 -17.94 -0.75
C THR A 442 39.81 -19.31 -0.28
N GLY A 443 38.94 -20.32 -0.34
CA GLY A 443 39.29 -21.71 0.00
C GLY A 443 40.43 -22.28 -0.87
N TRP A 444 40.39 -22.01 -2.19
CA TRP A 444 41.47 -22.42 -3.10
C TRP A 444 42.78 -21.71 -2.79
N ARG A 445 42.76 -20.39 -2.55
CA ARG A 445 43.96 -19.61 -2.19
C ARG A 445 44.58 -20.08 -0.89
N LEU A 446 43.78 -20.34 0.16
CA LEU A 446 44.24 -20.85 1.42
C LEU A 446 44.86 -22.24 1.27
N ARG A 447 44.24 -23.12 0.47
CA ARG A 447 44.77 -24.46 0.17
C ARG A 447 46.09 -24.39 -0.60
N ASP A 448 46.18 -23.51 -1.61
CA ASP A 448 47.38 -23.30 -2.40
C ASP A 448 48.52 -22.69 -1.55
N ALA A 449 48.17 -21.89 -0.52
CA ALA A 449 49.10 -21.38 0.49
C ALA A 449 49.46 -22.39 1.62
N GLY A 450 48.98 -23.64 1.52
CA GLY A 450 49.30 -24.70 2.49
C GLY A 450 48.51 -24.64 3.80
N VAL A 451 47.49 -23.76 3.91
CA VAL A 451 46.63 -23.67 5.09
C VAL A 451 45.70 -24.89 5.15
N ARG A 452 45.73 -25.62 6.26
CA ARG A 452 44.85 -26.76 6.51
C ARG A 452 43.91 -26.44 7.67
N PHE A 453 42.60 -26.47 7.42
CA PHE A 453 41.61 -26.41 8.49
C PHE A 453 41.56 -27.77 9.21
N ARG A 454 41.78 -27.79 10.53
CA ARG A 454 41.49 -28.96 11.37
C ARG A 454 40.10 -28.82 11.94
N SER A 455 39.32 -29.89 11.84
CA SER A 455 38.02 -29.96 12.50
C SER A 455 38.18 -29.78 14.01
N PRO A 456 37.41 -28.93 14.69
CA PRO A 456 37.46 -28.77 16.14
C PRO A 456 36.81 -29.93 16.91
N VAL A 457 36.28 -30.95 16.24
CA VAL A 457 35.65 -32.11 16.88
C VAL A 457 36.73 -33.13 17.26
N TYR A 458 37.11 -33.14 18.54
CA TYR A 458 37.85 -34.24 19.13
C TYR A 458 36.81 -35.32 19.53
N ARG A 459 36.97 -36.56 19.00
CA ARG A 459 36.44 -37.75 19.65
C ARG A 459 37.48 -38.18 20.66
N GLU A 460 37.13 -38.21 21.97
CA GLU A 460 37.81 -39.01 22.95
C GLU A 460 37.57 -40.51 22.71
#